data_e80bb8781d2e83d6fcc1f682d8c6ca47
#
_entry.id   e80bb8781d2e83d6fcc1f682d8c6ca47
#
_cell.length_a   1.000
_cell.length_b   1.000
_cell.length_c   1.000
_cell.angle_alpha   90.00
_cell.angle_beta   90.00
_cell.angle_gamma   90.00
#
_symmetry.space_group_name_H-M   'P 1'
#
loop_
_entity.id
_entity.type
_entity.pdbx_description
1 polymer ?
#
loop_
_entity_poly.entity_id
_entity_poly.type
_entity_poly.pdbx_seq_one_letter_code
_entity_poly.pdbx_strand_id
1 'polypeptide(L)'
;LLVIPARYKSKRLPGKPLINLKGIPMIVRTYNQCKKVVDHSKILVATDDKKILNLCKKNNINVMMTSNKCLTGTDRVAEVAKKIKKNFYINVQGDEPLISVNDIKKFVEYSKKNQNNVINAYTNVENLKDYLSPNVIKMIFDKSNNLIYASRSNIPGNKKNKLIKAYKQVCIYSFPYNHLKLFGKIKTKTRIEQ
;
A
#
# COMPACT_ATOMS: atom_id res chain seq x y z
N LEU A 1 8.60 10.73 -2.52
CA LEU A 1 8.96 9.51 -3.24
C LEU A 1 7.79 8.52 -3.20
N LEU A 2 7.39 7.98 -4.36
CA LEU A 2 6.42 6.89 -4.42
C LEU A 2 7.18 5.56 -4.38
N VAL A 3 6.83 4.68 -3.45
CA VAL A 3 7.47 3.36 -3.25
C VAL A 3 6.42 2.27 -3.46
N ILE A 4 6.77 1.27 -4.25
CA ILE A 4 5.94 0.08 -4.52
C ILE A 4 6.65 -1.11 -3.87
N PRO A 5 6.26 -1.52 -2.63
CA PRO A 5 6.84 -2.69 -2.00
C PRO A 5 6.38 -3.97 -2.69
N ALA A 6 7.30 -4.85 -2.98
CA ALA A 6 7.03 -6.14 -3.63
C ALA A 6 7.89 -7.24 -3.00
N ARG A 7 7.24 -8.26 -2.41
CA ARG A 7 7.91 -9.43 -1.85
C ARG A 7 7.59 -10.68 -2.66
N TYR A 8 8.58 -11.56 -2.79
CA TYR A 8 8.37 -12.85 -3.47
C TYR A 8 7.62 -13.83 -2.58
N LYS A 9 8.04 -13.93 -1.30
CA LYS A 9 7.45 -14.85 -0.32
C LYS A 9 6.08 -14.35 0.14
N SER A 10 5.02 -14.89 -0.43
CA SER A 10 3.64 -14.73 -0.01
C SER A 10 3.09 -16.08 0.42
N LYS A 11 2.50 -16.20 1.62
CA LYS A 11 1.94 -17.47 2.12
C LYS A 11 0.83 -18.02 1.20
N ARG A 12 -0.02 -17.14 0.66
CA ARG A 12 -1.16 -17.52 -0.19
C ARG A 12 -0.79 -17.73 -1.66
N LEU A 13 0.17 -16.96 -2.19
CA LEU A 13 0.51 -16.96 -3.60
C LEU A 13 1.99 -16.53 -3.78
N PRO A 14 2.95 -17.48 -3.69
CA PRO A 14 4.37 -17.18 -3.91
C PRO A 14 4.60 -16.56 -5.29
N GLY A 15 5.50 -15.59 -5.38
CA GLY A 15 5.79 -14.91 -6.64
C GLY A 15 4.67 -14.03 -7.19
N LYS A 16 3.65 -13.69 -6.38
CA LYS A 16 2.50 -12.86 -6.78
C LYS A 16 2.88 -11.65 -7.66
N PRO A 17 3.93 -10.85 -7.36
CA PRO A 17 4.29 -9.69 -8.19
C PRO A 17 4.70 -10.05 -9.63
N LEU A 18 5.14 -11.28 -9.86
CA LEU A 18 5.61 -11.80 -11.16
C LEU A 18 4.49 -12.42 -11.98
N ILE A 19 3.31 -12.62 -11.41
CA ILE A 19 2.18 -13.25 -12.12
C ILE A 19 1.81 -12.40 -13.32
N ASN A 20 1.71 -13.08 -14.47
CA ASN A 20 1.32 -12.46 -15.72
C ASN A 20 -0.20 -12.25 -15.75
N LEU A 21 -0.62 -11.01 -15.90
CA LEU A 21 -2.00 -10.60 -16.05
C LEU A 21 -2.21 -10.11 -17.48
N LYS A 22 -2.74 -10.96 -18.37
CA LYS A 22 -2.92 -10.65 -19.79
C LYS A 22 -1.64 -10.08 -20.44
N GLY A 23 -0.55 -10.84 -20.38
CA GLY A 23 0.71 -10.51 -21.02
C GLY A 23 1.66 -9.59 -20.22
N ILE A 24 1.22 -8.98 -19.12
CA ILE A 24 2.02 -8.03 -18.34
C ILE A 24 2.09 -8.48 -16.88
N PRO A 25 3.28 -8.61 -16.28
CA PRO A 25 3.43 -8.94 -14.87
C PRO A 25 2.74 -7.94 -13.94
N MET A 26 2.16 -8.43 -12.84
CA MET A 26 1.37 -7.62 -11.90
C MET A 26 2.11 -6.37 -11.42
N ILE A 27 3.39 -6.51 -11.01
CA ILE A 27 4.19 -5.39 -10.52
C ILE A 27 4.40 -4.31 -11.60
N VAL A 28 4.57 -4.73 -12.87
CA VAL A 28 4.73 -3.81 -14.00
C VAL A 28 3.43 -3.05 -14.26
N ARG A 29 2.27 -3.71 -14.13
CA ARG A 29 0.97 -3.03 -14.23
C ARG A 29 0.79 -1.98 -13.16
N THR A 30 1.05 -2.33 -11.89
CA THR A 30 0.97 -1.38 -10.76
C THR A 30 1.91 -0.19 -10.99
N TYR A 31 3.16 -0.46 -11.40
CA TYR A 31 4.11 0.59 -11.74
C TYR A 31 3.61 1.49 -12.86
N ASN A 32 3.06 0.93 -13.94
CA ASN A 32 2.55 1.69 -15.08
C ASN A 32 1.37 2.60 -14.70
N GLN A 33 0.51 2.19 -13.77
CA GLN A 33 -0.54 3.07 -13.24
C GLN A 33 0.07 4.27 -12.49
N CYS A 34 1.08 4.03 -11.65
CA CYS A 34 1.77 5.09 -10.92
C CYS A 34 2.53 6.04 -11.86
N LYS A 35 3.17 5.53 -12.93
CA LYS A 35 3.93 6.30 -13.91
C LYS A 35 3.07 7.29 -14.70
N LYS A 36 1.78 7.04 -14.83
CA LYS A 36 0.85 8.00 -15.49
C LYS A 36 0.63 9.28 -14.66
N VAL A 37 0.97 9.26 -13.38
CA VAL A 37 0.72 10.38 -12.44
C VAL A 37 2.02 10.98 -11.90
N VAL A 38 3.02 10.15 -11.66
CA VAL A 38 4.27 10.53 -11.01
C VAL A 38 5.42 10.26 -11.96
N ASP A 39 6.33 11.21 -12.07
CA ASP A 39 7.53 11.07 -12.87
C ASP A 39 8.33 9.80 -12.49
N HIS A 40 8.86 9.12 -13.51
CA HIS A 40 9.63 7.88 -13.37
C HIS A 40 10.74 7.98 -12.30
N SER A 41 11.48 9.11 -12.25
CA SER A 41 12.56 9.33 -11.28
C SER A 41 12.09 9.37 -9.83
N LYS A 42 10.79 9.56 -9.59
CA LYS A 42 10.16 9.63 -8.27
C LYS A 42 9.40 8.36 -7.90
N ILE A 43 9.50 7.29 -8.70
CA ILE A 43 8.88 5.99 -8.42
C ILE A 43 9.99 4.95 -8.20
N LEU A 44 9.86 4.13 -7.16
CA LEU A 44 10.80 3.09 -6.81
C LEU A 44 10.07 1.80 -6.41
N VAL A 45 10.41 0.69 -7.04
CA VAL A 45 10.04 -0.64 -6.55
C VAL A 45 11.03 -1.08 -5.49
N ALA A 46 10.55 -1.54 -4.35
CA ALA A 46 11.38 -2.05 -3.26
C ALA A 46 11.12 -3.55 -3.07
N THR A 47 12.13 -4.39 -3.20
CA THR A 47 11.99 -5.85 -3.19
C THR A 47 13.10 -6.56 -2.43
N ASP A 48 12.83 -7.78 -1.95
CA ASP A 48 13.80 -8.69 -1.34
C ASP A 48 14.22 -9.83 -2.28
N ASP A 49 13.74 -9.84 -3.51
CA ASP A 49 13.91 -10.97 -4.43
C ASP A 49 14.61 -10.57 -5.73
N LYS A 50 15.62 -11.36 -6.13
CA LYS A 50 16.40 -11.13 -7.37
C LYS A 50 15.55 -11.28 -8.63
N LYS A 51 14.52 -12.15 -8.65
CA LYS A 51 13.65 -12.33 -9.83
C LYS A 51 12.83 -11.07 -10.09
N ILE A 52 12.28 -10.45 -9.00
CA ILE A 52 11.55 -9.18 -9.09
C ILE A 52 12.52 -8.05 -9.51
N LEU A 53 13.72 -7.99 -8.92
CA LEU A 53 14.76 -7.03 -9.30
C LEU A 53 15.06 -7.11 -10.79
N ASN A 54 15.33 -8.32 -11.31
CA ASN A 54 15.70 -8.52 -12.71
C ASN A 54 14.55 -8.17 -13.65
N LEU A 55 13.32 -8.55 -13.30
CA LEU A 55 12.12 -8.14 -14.05
C LEU A 55 11.98 -6.60 -14.12
N CYS A 56 12.16 -5.93 -13.00
CA CYS A 56 12.10 -4.47 -12.96
C CYS A 56 13.17 -3.83 -13.85
N LYS A 57 14.43 -4.30 -13.75
CA LYS A 57 15.52 -3.81 -14.60
C LYS A 57 15.24 -4.02 -16.08
N LYS A 58 14.74 -5.21 -16.47
CA LYS A 58 14.35 -5.52 -17.86
C LYS A 58 13.27 -4.58 -18.40
N ASN A 59 12.42 -4.04 -17.52
CA ASN A 59 11.35 -3.12 -17.88
C ASN A 59 11.70 -1.65 -17.63
N ASN A 60 12.99 -1.30 -17.41
CA ASN A 60 13.45 0.05 -17.09
C ASN A 60 12.71 0.67 -15.89
N ILE A 61 12.44 -0.13 -14.86
CA ILE A 61 11.78 0.29 -13.62
C ILE A 61 12.86 0.51 -12.56
N ASN A 62 12.86 1.69 -11.91
CA ASN A 62 13.73 1.95 -10.77
C ASN A 62 13.41 0.96 -9.65
N VAL A 63 14.42 0.25 -9.18
CA VAL A 63 14.27 -0.81 -8.19
C VAL A 63 15.42 -0.83 -7.20
N MET A 64 15.11 -1.12 -5.94
CA MET A 64 16.09 -1.26 -4.87
C MET A 64 15.89 -2.58 -4.13
N MET A 65 17.00 -3.25 -3.84
CA MET A 65 17.00 -4.38 -2.93
C MET A 65 16.85 -3.92 -1.48
N THR A 66 15.98 -4.59 -0.77
CA THR A 66 15.69 -4.40 0.66
C THR A 66 15.79 -5.72 1.41
N SER A 67 15.83 -5.66 2.73
CA SER A 67 15.97 -6.85 3.58
C SER A 67 14.80 -7.82 3.42
N ASN A 68 15.09 -9.11 3.45
CA ASN A 68 14.09 -10.19 3.56
C ASN A 68 13.48 -10.28 4.98
N LYS A 69 14.03 -9.55 5.95
CA LYS A 69 13.52 -9.45 7.32
C LYS A 69 12.38 -8.42 7.47
N CYS A 70 12.04 -7.68 6.41
CA CYS A 70 10.87 -6.79 6.43
C CYS A 70 9.58 -7.60 6.58
N LEU A 71 8.86 -7.42 7.69
CA LEU A 71 7.62 -8.15 7.99
C LEU A 71 6.45 -7.66 7.12
N THR A 72 6.39 -6.36 6.88
CA THR A 72 5.30 -5.70 6.14
C THR A 72 5.82 -4.87 4.96
N GLY A 73 4.89 -4.44 4.09
CA GLY A 73 5.22 -3.46 3.04
C GLY A 73 5.73 -2.14 3.60
N THR A 74 5.18 -1.70 4.73
CA THR A 74 5.60 -0.45 5.42
C THR A 74 7.02 -0.54 5.96
N ASP A 75 7.45 -1.70 6.49
CA ASP A 75 8.86 -1.91 6.89
C ASP A 75 9.81 -1.71 5.71
N ARG A 76 9.40 -2.17 4.54
CA ARG A 76 10.18 -2.04 3.31
C ARG A 76 10.28 -0.59 2.84
N VAL A 77 9.18 0.17 2.94
CA VAL A 77 9.20 1.62 2.70
C VAL A 77 10.09 2.34 3.72
N ALA A 78 10.05 1.93 4.99
CA ALA A 78 10.92 2.49 6.02
C ALA A 78 12.41 2.19 5.75
N GLU A 79 12.74 1.02 5.20
CA GLU A 79 14.11 0.72 4.77
C GLU A 79 14.56 1.60 3.60
N VAL A 80 13.69 1.84 2.62
CA VAL A 80 13.94 2.81 1.53
C VAL A 80 14.20 4.20 2.11
N ALA A 81 13.38 4.64 3.08
CA ALA A 81 13.51 5.95 3.71
C ALA A 81 14.84 6.15 4.45
N LYS A 82 15.45 5.08 4.96
CA LYS A 82 16.81 5.12 5.55
C LYS A 82 17.89 5.43 4.51
N LYS A 83 17.70 4.97 3.27
CA LYS A 83 18.69 5.11 2.17
C LYS A 83 18.45 6.35 1.31
N ILE A 84 17.19 6.70 1.07
CA ILE A 84 16.79 7.83 0.20
C ILE A 84 15.91 8.76 1.02
N LYS A 85 16.49 9.84 1.56
CA LYS A 85 15.77 10.83 2.37
C LYS A 85 14.85 11.71 1.52
N LYS A 86 13.58 11.75 1.87
CA LYS A 86 12.54 12.65 1.34
C LYS A 86 11.63 13.08 2.49
N ASN A 87 10.89 14.17 2.32
CA ASN A 87 9.97 14.66 3.36
C ASN A 87 8.87 13.64 3.67
N PHE A 88 8.30 13.02 2.63
CA PHE A 88 7.27 12.00 2.76
C PHE A 88 7.39 10.93 1.66
N TYR A 89 6.73 9.80 1.92
CA TYR A 89 6.72 8.64 1.02
C TYR A 89 5.28 8.20 0.79
N ILE A 90 4.94 7.96 -0.47
CA ILE A 90 3.67 7.32 -0.83
C ILE A 90 3.95 5.84 -1.06
N ASN A 91 3.22 4.99 -0.38
CA ASN A 91 3.25 3.54 -0.52
C ASN A 91 2.04 3.09 -1.33
N VAL A 92 2.26 2.58 -2.53
CA VAL A 92 1.24 1.87 -3.33
C VAL A 92 1.59 0.40 -3.29
N GLN A 93 0.68 -0.45 -2.79
CA GLN A 93 0.93 -1.88 -2.69
C GLN A 93 1.15 -2.49 -4.09
N GLY A 94 2.18 -3.35 -4.21
CA GLY A 94 2.58 -3.94 -5.50
C GLY A 94 1.53 -4.89 -6.12
N ASP A 95 0.49 -5.21 -5.38
CA ASP A 95 -0.62 -6.06 -5.79
C ASP A 95 -1.93 -5.29 -6.09
N GLU A 96 -1.80 -4.00 -6.39
CA GLU A 96 -2.90 -3.12 -6.84
C GLU A 96 -2.80 -2.77 -8.35
N PRO A 97 -2.86 -3.77 -9.26
CA PRO A 97 -2.64 -3.55 -10.70
C PRO A 97 -3.75 -2.74 -11.37
N LEU A 98 -4.91 -2.61 -10.72
CA LEU A 98 -6.09 -1.90 -11.22
C LEU A 98 -6.37 -0.60 -10.47
N ILE A 99 -5.45 -0.14 -9.63
CA ILE A 99 -5.62 1.13 -8.92
C ILE A 99 -5.86 2.26 -9.93
N SER A 100 -6.87 3.07 -9.66
CA SER A 100 -7.27 4.16 -10.57
C SER A 100 -6.19 5.23 -10.65
N VAL A 101 -5.85 5.64 -11.87
CA VAL A 101 -4.91 6.74 -12.13
C VAL A 101 -5.40 8.04 -11.49
N ASN A 102 -6.71 8.31 -11.57
CA ASN A 102 -7.33 9.49 -10.97
C ASN A 102 -7.22 9.47 -9.43
N ASP A 103 -7.39 8.29 -8.81
CA ASP A 103 -7.28 8.15 -7.36
C ASP A 103 -5.84 8.31 -6.90
N ILE A 104 -4.86 7.78 -7.66
CA ILE A 104 -3.44 8.04 -7.39
C ILE A 104 -3.16 9.54 -7.47
N LYS A 105 -3.66 10.23 -8.49
CA LYS A 105 -3.47 11.67 -8.67
C LYS A 105 -4.02 12.46 -7.49
N LYS A 106 -5.28 12.25 -7.13
CA LYS A 106 -5.93 12.88 -5.96
C LYS A 106 -5.16 12.62 -4.68
N PHE A 107 -4.72 11.36 -4.47
CA PHE A 107 -3.97 10.98 -3.27
C PHE A 107 -2.60 11.66 -3.20
N VAL A 108 -1.88 11.73 -4.31
CA VAL A 108 -0.58 12.43 -4.40
C VAL A 108 -0.73 13.92 -4.10
N GLU A 109 -1.74 14.57 -4.67
CA GLU A 109 -2.03 16.00 -4.45
C GLU A 109 -2.40 16.26 -2.98
N TYR A 110 -3.26 15.43 -2.39
CA TYR A 110 -3.62 15.53 -0.98
C TYR A 110 -2.41 15.32 -0.06
N SER A 111 -1.59 14.32 -0.35
CA SER A 111 -0.38 14.02 0.43
C SER A 111 0.65 15.16 0.38
N LYS A 112 0.78 15.86 -0.74
CA LYS A 112 1.66 17.04 -0.85
C LYS A 112 1.22 18.19 0.05
N LYS A 113 -0.09 18.36 0.27
CA LYS A 113 -0.65 19.40 1.15
C LYS A 113 -0.58 19.01 2.63
N ASN A 114 -0.49 17.72 2.94
CA ASN A 114 -0.59 17.15 4.29
C ASN A 114 0.64 16.30 4.64
N GLN A 115 1.84 16.78 4.36
CA GLN A 115 3.10 16.02 4.45
C GLN A 115 3.47 15.56 5.87
N ASN A 116 2.87 16.17 6.89
CA ASN A 116 3.15 15.85 8.29
C ASN A 116 2.24 14.75 8.86
N ASN A 117 1.24 14.30 8.10
CA ASN A 117 0.25 13.33 8.55
C ASN A 117 0.50 11.96 7.92
N VAL A 118 0.21 10.90 8.67
CA VAL A 118 0.03 9.57 8.11
C VAL A 118 -1.36 9.53 7.46
N ILE A 119 -1.41 9.20 6.17
CA ILE A 119 -2.64 9.23 5.38
C ILE A 119 -2.91 7.85 4.83
N ASN A 120 -4.15 7.39 4.91
CA ASN A 120 -4.64 6.19 4.23
C ASN A 120 -5.90 6.51 3.42
N ALA A 121 -5.99 6.00 2.20
CA ALA A 121 -7.17 6.16 1.39
C ALA A 121 -8.28 5.17 1.79
N TYR A 122 -9.52 5.58 1.58
CA TYR A 122 -10.70 4.74 1.77
C TYR A 122 -11.74 4.98 0.65
N THR A 123 -12.66 4.05 0.53
CA THR A 123 -13.82 4.15 -0.37
C THR A 123 -15.06 3.51 0.28
N ASN A 124 -16.22 3.72 -0.29
CA ASN A 124 -17.45 3.08 0.17
C ASN A 124 -17.39 1.55 -0.02
N VAL A 125 -18.04 0.84 0.86
CA VAL A 125 -18.42 -0.57 0.65
C VAL A 125 -19.76 -0.57 -0.10
N GLU A 126 -19.76 -1.08 -1.32
CA GLU A 126 -20.91 -0.96 -2.22
C GLU A 126 -21.88 -2.14 -2.12
N ASN A 127 -21.45 -3.27 -1.58
CA ASN A 127 -22.24 -4.49 -1.55
C ASN A 127 -22.05 -5.28 -0.25
N LEU A 128 -23.05 -6.11 0.07
CA LEU A 128 -23.08 -6.94 1.27
C LEU A 128 -21.94 -7.99 1.29
N LYS A 129 -21.55 -8.51 0.13
CA LYS A 129 -20.46 -9.50 0.01
C LYS A 129 -19.14 -8.91 0.52
N ASP A 130 -18.79 -7.70 0.09
CA ASP A 130 -17.59 -7.00 0.56
C ASP A 130 -17.68 -6.65 2.05
N TYR A 131 -18.88 -6.23 2.50
CA TYR A 131 -19.11 -5.93 3.92
C TYR A 131 -18.88 -7.13 4.82
N LEU A 132 -19.37 -8.31 4.44
CA LEU A 132 -19.23 -9.54 5.20
C LEU A 132 -17.84 -10.20 5.02
N SER A 133 -17.09 -9.84 4.00
CA SER A 133 -15.81 -10.48 3.67
C SER A 133 -14.73 -10.18 4.71
N PRO A 134 -14.06 -11.19 5.29
CA PRO A 134 -12.91 -11.00 6.17
C PRO A 134 -11.64 -10.55 5.39
N ASN A 135 -11.69 -10.56 4.06
CA ASN A 135 -10.58 -10.06 3.24
C ASN A 135 -10.64 -8.55 3.02
N VAL A 136 -11.78 -7.93 3.30
CA VAL A 136 -12.00 -6.48 3.18
C VAL A 136 -11.84 -5.85 4.56
N ILE A 137 -10.92 -4.89 4.68
CA ILE A 137 -10.70 -4.13 5.91
C ILE A 137 -11.70 -2.96 5.91
N LYS A 138 -12.62 -2.96 6.88
CA LYS A 138 -13.57 -1.86 7.09
C LYS A 138 -12.95 -0.83 8.02
N MET A 139 -13.35 0.43 7.87
CA MET A 139 -12.77 1.58 8.57
C MET A 139 -13.86 2.46 9.17
N ILE A 140 -13.59 3.01 10.36
CA ILE A 140 -14.42 4.00 11.06
C ILE A 140 -13.59 5.25 11.31
N PHE A 141 -14.19 6.42 11.08
CA PHE A 141 -13.56 7.73 11.22
C PHE A 141 -14.35 8.62 12.17
N ASP A 142 -13.67 9.59 12.76
CA ASP A 142 -14.30 10.72 13.43
C ASP A 142 -14.85 11.76 12.42
N LYS A 143 -15.47 12.83 12.95
CA LYS A 143 -16.00 13.92 12.13
C LYS A 143 -14.92 14.69 11.35
N SER A 144 -13.67 14.61 11.78
CA SER A 144 -12.51 15.25 11.13
C SER A 144 -11.78 14.32 10.15
N ASN A 145 -12.35 13.14 9.84
CA ASN A 145 -11.76 12.09 9.01
C ASN A 145 -10.48 11.45 9.61
N ASN A 146 -10.28 11.54 10.93
CA ASN A 146 -9.23 10.76 11.58
C ASN A 146 -9.70 9.32 11.74
N LEU A 147 -8.83 8.37 11.40
CA LEU A 147 -9.09 6.95 11.58
C LEU A 147 -9.20 6.62 13.08
N ILE A 148 -10.37 6.12 13.50
CA ILE A 148 -10.59 5.63 14.85
C ILE A 148 -10.24 4.13 14.93
N TYR A 149 -10.74 3.35 13.96
CA TYR A 149 -10.59 1.90 13.99
C TYR A 149 -10.66 1.29 12.59
N ALA A 150 -9.87 0.24 12.38
CA ALA A 150 -9.90 -0.58 11.16
C ALA A 150 -9.98 -2.06 11.54
N SER A 151 -10.88 -2.81 10.89
CA SER A 151 -11.12 -4.21 11.21
C SER A 151 -11.53 -5.03 9.99
N ARG A 152 -11.28 -6.33 10.06
CA ARG A 152 -11.84 -7.32 9.11
C ARG A 152 -13.26 -7.73 9.49
N SER A 153 -13.69 -7.45 10.72
CA SER A 153 -15.05 -7.65 11.18
C SER A 153 -16.04 -6.70 10.49
N ASN A 154 -17.34 -7.00 10.61
CA ASN A 154 -18.40 -6.19 10.00
C ASN A 154 -18.63 -4.92 10.82
N ILE A 155 -17.94 -3.84 10.51
CA ILE A 155 -18.08 -2.56 11.17
C ILE A 155 -18.52 -1.46 10.18
N PRO A 156 -19.41 -0.53 10.62
CA PRO A 156 -20.21 -0.56 11.85
C PRO A 156 -21.24 -1.69 11.80
N GLY A 157 -21.30 -2.48 12.89
CA GLY A 157 -22.26 -3.59 12.98
C GLY A 157 -23.68 -3.12 13.29
N ASN A 158 -24.68 -3.93 12.95
CA ASN A 158 -26.06 -3.77 13.36
C ASN A 158 -26.71 -5.13 13.60
N LYS A 159 -27.80 -5.14 14.37
CA LYS A 159 -28.51 -6.38 14.77
C LYS A 159 -28.97 -7.28 13.60
N LYS A 160 -29.15 -6.72 12.42
CA LYS A 160 -29.66 -7.43 11.22
C LYS A 160 -28.55 -7.81 10.25
N ASN A 161 -27.27 -7.54 10.56
CA ASN A 161 -26.11 -7.73 9.66
C ASN A 161 -26.32 -7.15 8.24
N LYS A 162 -27.09 -6.06 8.14
CA LYS A 162 -27.34 -5.37 6.88
C LYS A 162 -26.27 -4.31 6.63
N LEU A 163 -25.85 -4.18 5.39
CA LEU A 163 -25.05 -3.05 4.97
C LEU A 163 -25.95 -1.81 4.88
N ILE A 164 -25.69 -0.82 5.75
CA ILE A 164 -26.31 0.50 5.68
C ILE A 164 -25.32 1.48 5.07
N LYS A 165 -24.19 1.66 5.73
CA LYS A 165 -23.07 2.48 5.27
C LYS A 165 -21.79 1.97 5.91
N ALA A 166 -20.80 1.66 5.10
CA ALA A 166 -19.49 1.25 5.58
C ALA A 166 -18.41 1.75 4.63
N TYR A 167 -17.19 1.89 5.14
CA TYR A 167 -16.01 2.27 4.37
C TYR A 167 -15.00 1.14 4.38
N LYS A 168 -14.28 0.97 3.27
CA LYS A 168 -13.18 0.02 3.16
C LYS A 168 -11.86 0.71 2.82
N GLN A 169 -10.80 0.15 3.34
CA GLN A 169 -9.44 0.58 3.07
C GLN A 169 -9.08 0.41 1.59
N VAL A 170 -8.41 1.42 1.04
CA VAL A 170 -7.66 1.31 -0.22
C VAL A 170 -6.18 1.25 0.12
N CYS A 171 -5.46 0.32 -0.53
CA CYS A 171 -4.07 0.02 -0.17
C CYS A 171 -3.07 1.04 -0.75
N ILE A 172 -3.33 2.32 -0.49
CA ILE A 172 -2.42 3.44 -0.74
C ILE A 172 -2.26 4.27 0.53
N TYR A 173 -1.02 4.61 0.87
CA TYR A 173 -0.68 5.29 2.12
C TYR A 173 0.34 6.39 1.88
N SER A 174 0.34 7.43 2.72
CA SER A 174 1.42 8.41 2.80
C SER A 174 1.98 8.46 4.21
N PHE A 175 3.30 8.51 4.31
CA PHE A 175 4.01 8.53 5.57
C PHE A 175 5.05 9.67 5.57
N PRO A 176 5.05 10.54 6.59
CA PRO A 176 6.16 11.46 6.84
C PRO A 176 7.44 10.68 7.14
N TYR A 177 8.59 11.25 6.77
CA TYR A 177 9.90 10.62 7.05
C TYR A 177 10.08 10.21 8.52
N ASN A 178 9.75 11.12 9.45
CA ASN A 178 9.94 10.87 10.88
C ASN A 178 9.08 9.70 11.38
N HIS A 179 7.85 9.55 10.89
CA HIS A 179 6.97 8.42 11.24
C HIS A 179 7.52 7.09 10.72
N LEU A 180 8.03 7.05 9.48
CA LEU A 180 8.69 5.85 8.95
C LEU A 180 9.97 5.51 9.71
N LYS A 181 10.75 6.52 10.12
CA LYS A 181 11.94 6.32 10.95
C LYS A 181 11.61 5.67 12.30
N LEU A 182 10.54 6.15 12.95
CA LEU A 182 10.03 5.56 14.20
C LEU A 182 9.51 4.14 13.97
N PHE A 183 8.65 3.95 12.98
CA PHE A 183 8.10 2.64 12.61
C PHE A 183 9.19 1.61 12.34
N GLY A 184 10.23 1.99 11.60
CA GLY A 184 11.36 1.11 11.27
C GLY A 184 12.27 0.75 12.46
N LYS A 185 12.11 1.40 13.63
CA LYS A 185 12.79 1.04 14.88
C LYS A 185 12.03 0.00 15.71
N ILE A 186 10.74 -0.16 15.47
CA ILE A 186 9.90 -1.13 16.17
C ILE A 186 10.28 -2.53 15.67
N LYS A 187 10.96 -3.29 16.52
CA LYS A 187 11.43 -4.65 16.20
C LYS A 187 10.35 -5.70 16.40
N THR A 188 9.51 -5.51 17.40
CA THR A 188 8.40 -6.42 17.75
C THR A 188 7.10 -5.82 17.27
N LYS A 189 6.41 -6.51 16.39
CA LYS A 189 5.05 -6.15 15.98
C LYS A 189 4.04 -6.64 17.02
N THR A 190 2.90 -5.99 17.13
CA THR A 190 1.83 -6.45 18.02
C THR A 190 1.30 -7.81 17.57
N ARG A 191 0.63 -8.56 18.48
CA ARG A 191 0.03 -9.85 18.13
C ARG A 191 -1.01 -9.76 17.00
N ILE A 192 -1.63 -8.59 16.82
CA ILE A 192 -2.61 -8.32 15.76
C ILE A 192 -1.95 -8.20 14.39
N GLU A 193 -0.66 -7.84 14.33
CA GLU A 193 0.09 -7.61 13.09
C GLU A 193 0.90 -8.83 12.62
N GLN A 194 0.90 -9.92 13.38
CA GLN A 194 1.64 -11.17 13.10
C GLN A 194 0.86 -12.19 12.27
#